data_1a3ca0468a42cf679c0721fa9caae0cd
#
_entry.id   1a3ca0468a42cf679c0721fa9caae0cd
#
_cell.length_a   1.000
_cell.length_b   1.000
_cell.length_c   1.000
_cell.angle_alpha   90.00
_cell.angle_beta   90.00
_cell.angle_gamma   90.00
#
_symmetry.space_group_name_H-M   'P 1'
#
loop_
_entity.id
_entity.type
_entity.pdbx_description
1 polymer ?
#
loop_
_entity_poly.entity_id
_entity_poly.type
_entity_poly.pdbx_seq_one_letter_code
_entity_poly.pdbx_strand_id
1 'polypeptide(L)'
;MFNEVWHAMVWCAETSWNTLKTNDNEERIAREETFNKNFNIQYFKDNRQQSTDNRLCPQSESVIEHLYELNRMIDEGDMTNLMNFTVLNSALLEFYPSQLDSAAIAKNDAEKQQVFEIYQKLLKDRQEVNANPEIIDVAILAAYRAYIVTLKNELRVNLYKTMLNPTAENVALTQNMSAQFLDSLHCLKKRFVKAWDMESRSYYRNVFTDRYDKIAKDVLNAGNYVFIETTKGQQTTDNGQQTFVSLKTIFNDRDIYYTIDGSEPDKNSKVYTGPFAIERSCIVKATCFEDNRDKIINEKYILYHKGMGHFKKLNTVAGNYRPEYSGGSEDALLNGAVGTNNYKDGNWQGFYGNDCDIELDFGKKEKLNSLKINFITNPYDWIMMPKRVSVYHSDNGIHYQLFRSYDIYEEVPTSRSTIVTKTLDVSGLNSRFVRIIVETPGLIPQGLPGYNNPSWMFMDEIVVE
;
A
#
# COMPACT_ATOMS: atom_id res chain seq x y z
N MET A 1 19.66 12.43 -7.65
CA MET A 1 19.24 12.11 -9.05
C MET A 1 20.30 12.50 -10.06
N PHE A 2 20.83 13.71 -10.07
CA PHE A 2 21.86 14.12 -11.07
C PHE A 2 23.18 13.35 -10.89
N ASN A 3 23.60 13.11 -9.65
CA ASN A 3 24.84 12.40 -9.33
C ASN A 3 24.76 10.88 -9.53
N GLU A 4 23.58 10.30 -9.45
CA GLU A 4 23.35 8.84 -9.65
C GLU A 4 23.56 8.42 -11.12
N VAL A 5 23.31 9.32 -12.07
CA VAL A 5 23.51 9.06 -13.50
C VAL A 5 24.84 9.59 -14.06
N TRP A 6 25.62 10.31 -13.25
CA TRP A 6 26.84 10.96 -13.73
C TRP A 6 27.87 9.96 -14.29
N HIS A 7 28.11 8.86 -13.55
CA HIS A 7 29.02 7.82 -14.00
C HIS A 7 28.54 7.17 -15.31
N ALA A 8 27.25 6.85 -15.42
CA ALA A 8 26.66 6.31 -16.65
C ALA A 8 26.78 7.30 -17.80
N MET A 9 26.62 8.61 -17.56
CA MET A 9 26.81 9.64 -18.60
C MET A 9 28.26 9.74 -19.04
N VAL A 10 29.23 9.67 -18.14
CA VAL A 10 30.66 9.70 -18.48
C VAL A 10 31.05 8.43 -19.23
N TRP A 11 30.54 7.24 -18.81
CA TRP A 11 30.73 5.97 -19.52
C TRP A 11 30.12 6.01 -20.93
N CYS A 12 28.91 6.51 -21.10
CA CYS A 12 28.27 6.67 -22.40
C CYS A 12 29.05 7.63 -23.32
N ALA A 13 29.60 8.72 -22.76
CA ALA A 13 30.45 9.62 -23.52
C ALA A 13 31.75 8.94 -23.97
N GLU A 14 32.41 8.23 -23.04
CA GLU A 14 33.66 7.49 -23.33
C GLU A 14 33.42 6.42 -24.40
N THR A 15 32.35 5.62 -24.31
CA THR A 15 32.02 4.58 -25.28
C THR A 15 31.57 5.14 -26.62
N SER A 16 30.94 6.32 -26.64
CA SER A 16 30.51 7.01 -27.88
C SER A 16 31.71 7.58 -28.66
N TRP A 17 32.75 8.00 -27.98
CA TRP A 17 33.97 8.54 -28.61
C TRP A 17 34.94 7.42 -29.03
N ASN A 18 35.06 6.40 -28.21
CA ASN A 18 35.93 5.25 -28.47
C ASN A 18 35.07 4.11 -29.01
N THR A 19 34.59 4.24 -30.26
CA THR A 19 33.74 3.24 -30.92
C THR A 19 34.30 1.82 -30.69
N LEU A 20 33.57 1.05 -29.90
CA LEU A 20 33.81 -0.38 -29.71
C LEU A 20 33.64 -1.07 -31.08
N LYS A 21 34.76 -1.46 -31.69
CA LYS A 21 34.79 -2.14 -32.99
C LYS A 21 34.53 -3.65 -32.88
N THR A 22 34.31 -4.15 -31.67
CA THR A 22 34.22 -5.60 -31.43
C THR A 22 32.88 -5.93 -30.74
N ASN A 23 32.28 -7.07 -31.12
CA ASN A 23 31.16 -7.70 -30.43
C ASN A 23 31.63 -8.66 -29.34
N ASP A 24 32.91 -8.61 -28.97
CA ASP A 24 33.52 -9.47 -27.98
C ASP A 24 33.16 -8.98 -26.58
N ASN A 25 32.42 -9.80 -25.86
CA ASN A 25 31.97 -9.49 -24.49
C ASN A 25 33.17 -9.46 -23.50
N GLU A 26 34.20 -10.25 -23.70
CA GLU A 26 35.38 -10.24 -22.80
C GLU A 26 36.18 -8.94 -22.94
N GLU A 27 36.37 -8.44 -24.15
CA GLU A 27 37.02 -7.14 -24.37
C GLU A 27 36.21 -5.98 -23.81
N ARG A 28 34.89 -6.06 -23.92
CA ARG A 28 33.96 -5.04 -23.33
C ARG A 28 34.08 -5.02 -21.80
N ILE A 29 34.02 -6.17 -21.15
CA ILE A 29 34.14 -6.30 -19.68
C ILE A 29 35.52 -5.78 -19.22
N ALA A 30 36.61 -6.16 -19.86
CA ALA A 30 37.96 -5.69 -19.49
C ALA A 30 38.11 -4.15 -19.61
N ARG A 31 37.46 -3.55 -20.62
CA ARG A 31 37.44 -2.07 -20.77
C ARG A 31 36.62 -1.39 -19.68
N GLU A 32 35.48 -1.94 -19.34
CA GLU A 32 34.63 -1.44 -18.27
C GLU A 32 35.34 -1.50 -16.93
N GLU A 33 36.00 -2.59 -16.60
CA GLU A 33 36.83 -2.74 -15.40
C GLU A 33 37.95 -1.71 -15.34
N THR A 34 38.64 -1.51 -16.47
CA THR A 34 39.71 -0.50 -16.58
C THR A 34 39.19 0.91 -16.39
N PHE A 35 38.04 1.22 -17.00
CA PHE A 35 37.37 2.50 -16.85
C PHE A 35 36.97 2.74 -15.39
N ASN A 36 36.29 1.79 -14.77
CA ASN A 36 35.85 1.87 -13.38
C ASN A 36 37.02 2.10 -12.42
N LYS A 37 38.13 1.38 -12.62
CA LYS A 37 39.35 1.57 -11.82
C LYS A 37 39.90 2.99 -11.98
N ASN A 38 40.03 3.47 -13.20
CA ASN A 38 40.56 4.81 -13.47
C ASN A 38 39.63 5.88 -12.91
N PHE A 39 38.33 5.71 -13.04
CA PHE A 39 37.33 6.62 -12.51
C PHE A 39 37.42 6.71 -10.97
N ASN A 40 37.52 5.57 -10.28
CA ASN A 40 37.69 5.55 -8.82
C ASN A 40 38.96 6.31 -8.39
N ILE A 41 40.10 6.08 -9.08
CA ILE A 41 41.37 6.75 -8.75
C ILE A 41 41.30 8.24 -9.03
N GLN A 42 40.76 8.66 -10.16
CA GLN A 42 40.78 10.05 -10.58
C GLN A 42 39.67 10.88 -9.97
N TYR A 43 38.44 10.32 -9.91
CA TYR A 43 37.26 11.05 -9.50
C TYR A 43 37.08 11.04 -7.98
N PHE A 44 37.23 9.88 -7.34
CA PHE A 44 37.09 9.75 -5.89
C PHE A 44 38.41 9.83 -5.14
N LYS A 45 39.56 9.71 -5.85
CA LYS A 45 40.88 9.55 -5.22
C LYS A 45 40.89 8.40 -4.21
N ASP A 46 40.29 7.28 -4.59
CA ASP A 46 40.20 6.08 -3.78
C ASP A 46 41.57 5.42 -3.67
N ASN A 47 42.18 5.50 -2.49
CA ASN A 47 43.54 4.98 -2.26
C ASN A 47 43.65 3.47 -2.37
N ARG A 48 42.56 2.72 -2.17
CA ARG A 48 42.53 1.26 -2.33
C ARG A 48 42.84 0.83 -3.76
N GLN A 49 42.47 1.64 -4.74
CA GLN A 49 42.67 1.37 -6.15
C GLN A 49 44.07 1.73 -6.67
N GLN A 50 44.91 2.39 -5.85
CA GLN A 50 46.25 2.78 -6.21
C GLN A 50 47.26 1.65 -6.02
N SER A 51 46.89 0.55 -5.36
CA SER A 51 47.76 -0.62 -5.18
C SER A 51 47.99 -1.33 -6.52
N THR A 52 49.28 -1.58 -6.88
CA THR A 52 49.67 -2.35 -8.05
C THR A 52 49.51 -3.87 -7.85
N ASP A 53 49.25 -4.31 -6.63
CA ASP A 53 49.04 -5.73 -6.31
C ASP A 53 47.55 -6.05 -6.34
N ASN A 54 47.06 -6.54 -7.48
CA ASN A 54 45.67 -6.99 -7.70
C ASN A 54 45.23 -8.13 -6.75
N ARG A 55 46.10 -8.68 -5.92
CA ARG A 55 45.78 -9.72 -4.92
C ARG A 55 45.30 -9.12 -3.58
N LEU A 56 45.55 -7.82 -3.35
CA LEU A 56 45.24 -7.14 -2.07
C LEU A 56 43.95 -6.30 -2.11
N CYS A 57 43.39 -6.01 -3.31
CA CYS A 57 42.12 -5.32 -3.45
C CYS A 57 41.19 -6.12 -4.35
N PRO A 58 40.29 -6.94 -3.81
CA PRO A 58 39.25 -7.58 -4.61
C PRO A 58 38.43 -6.50 -5.35
N GLN A 59 38.09 -6.73 -6.61
CA GLN A 59 37.33 -5.81 -7.46
C GLN A 59 35.97 -5.37 -6.81
N SER A 60 35.43 -6.22 -5.93
CA SER A 60 34.19 -6.01 -5.19
C SER A 60 34.26 -4.95 -4.07
N GLU A 61 35.39 -4.27 -3.89
CA GLU A 61 35.55 -3.21 -2.86
C GLU A 61 35.65 -1.80 -3.44
N SER A 62 35.30 -1.59 -4.71
CA SER A 62 35.35 -0.24 -5.29
C SER A 62 34.07 0.56 -5.03
N VAL A 63 34.21 1.86 -4.88
CA VAL A 63 33.07 2.79 -4.71
C VAL A 63 32.05 2.62 -5.83
N ILE A 64 32.52 2.53 -7.08
CA ILE A 64 31.66 2.41 -8.26
C ILE A 64 30.86 1.11 -8.24
N GLU A 65 31.47 0.00 -7.84
CA GLU A 65 30.75 -1.27 -7.76
C GLU A 65 29.65 -1.25 -6.70
N HIS A 66 29.90 -0.61 -5.55
CA HIS A 66 28.88 -0.42 -4.53
C HIS A 66 27.73 0.49 -5.00
N LEU A 67 28.04 1.54 -5.78
CA LEU A 67 27.02 2.39 -6.41
C LEU A 67 26.22 1.61 -7.46
N TYR A 68 26.86 0.77 -8.26
CA TYR A 68 26.16 -0.11 -9.20
C TYR A 68 25.31 -1.15 -8.49
N GLU A 69 25.80 -1.75 -7.42
CA GLU A 69 25.04 -2.70 -6.63
C GLU A 69 23.76 -2.05 -6.09
N LEU A 70 23.86 -0.83 -5.57
CA LEU A 70 22.69 -0.05 -5.12
C LEU A 70 21.73 0.23 -6.29
N ASN A 71 22.22 0.70 -7.43
CA ASN A 71 21.38 1.00 -8.59
C ASN A 71 20.72 -0.26 -9.16
N ARG A 72 21.46 -1.38 -9.25
CA ARG A 72 20.90 -2.65 -9.72
C ARG A 72 19.77 -3.14 -8.81
N MET A 73 19.92 -3.04 -7.51
CA MET A 73 18.86 -3.36 -6.56
C MET A 73 17.62 -2.49 -6.77
N ILE A 74 17.79 -1.24 -7.21
CA ILE A 74 16.69 -0.31 -7.51
C ILE A 74 16.02 -0.67 -8.84
N ASP A 75 16.80 -1.02 -9.88
CA ASP A 75 16.33 -1.18 -11.27
C ASP A 75 15.78 -2.59 -11.58
N GLU A 76 16.25 -3.64 -10.89
CA GLU A 76 15.81 -5.02 -11.13
C GLU A 76 14.41 -5.34 -10.55
N GLY A 77 13.50 -4.39 -10.67
CA GLY A 77 12.06 -4.62 -10.77
C GLY A 77 11.29 -4.62 -9.45
N ASP A 78 11.78 -5.19 -8.37
CA ASP A 78 11.01 -5.29 -7.13
C ASP A 78 11.41 -4.25 -6.08
N MET A 79 12.62 -3.74 -6.16
CA MET A 79 13.11 -2.71 -5.24
C MET A 79 12.78 -1.27 -5.66
N THR A 80 12.25 -1.02 -6.83
CA THR A 80 11.67 0.29 -7.18
C THR A 80 10.67 0.77 -6.13
N ASN A 81 9.99 -0.15 -5.45
CA ASN A 81 9.10 0.15 -4.34
C ASN A 81 9.85 0.65 -3.09
N LEU A 82 11.07 0.16 -2.81
CA LEU A 82 11.86 0.59 -1.66
C LEU A 82 12.35 2.05 -1.79
N MET A 83 12.70 2.45 -3.01
CA MET A 83 13.11 3.83 -3.30
C MET A 83 11.93 4.74 -3.57
N ASN A 84 10.74 4.18 -3.81
CA ASN A 84 9.57 4.97 -4.10
C ASN A 84 9.08 5.67 -2.82
N PHE A 85 8.97 7.00 -2.89
CA PHE A 85 8.37 7.82 -1.85
C PHE A 85 6.98 7.34 -1.42
N THR A 86 6.24 6.69 -2.31
CA THR A 86 4.90 6.18 -2.01
C THR A 86 4.91 5.10 -0.95
N VAL A 87 5.88 4.20 -0.93
CA VAL A 87 5.95 3.12 0.08
C VAL A 87 6.33 3.68 1.46
N LEU A 88 7.30 4.61 1.51
CA LEU A 88 7.63 5.27 2.78
C LEU A 88 6.45 6.11 3.29
N ASN A 89 5.67 6.70 2.39
CA ASN A 89 4.53 7.55 2.71
C ASN A 89 3.20 6.80 2.87
N SER A 90 3.13 5.48 2.57
CA SER A 90 1.92 4.70 2.83
C SER A 90 1.58 4.72 4.32
N ALA A 91 0.29 4.68 4.65
CA ALA A 91 -0.14 4.72 6.03
C ALA A 91 0.43 3.51 6.80
N LEU A 92 1.02 3.78 7.97
CA LEU A 92 1.61 2.73 8.81
C LEU A 92 0.57 1.74 9.31
N LEU A 93 -0.63 2.22 9.60
CA LEU A 93 -1.71 1.49 10.28
C LEU A 93 -2.76 0.93 9.30
N GLU A 94 -2.43 0.80 8.03
CA GLU A 94 -3.23 0.06 7.07
C GLU A 94 -2.78 -1.40 7.05
N PHE A 95 -3.65 -2.32 7.48
CA PHE A 95 -3.34 -3.74 7.60
C PHE A 95 -4.11 -4.58 6.59
N TYR A 96 -3.38 -5.49 5.91
CA TYR A 96 -3.94 -6.43 4.93
C TYR A 96 -3.47 -7.84 5.25
N PRO A 97 -4.31 -8.88 5.12
CA PRO A 97 -3.93 -10.27 5.37
C PRO A 97 -2.69 -10.72 4.59
N SER A 98 -2.51 -10.25 3.36
CA SER A 98 -1.34 -10.54 2.52
C SER A 98 0.00 -10.09 3.12
N GLN A 99 0.00 -9.13 4.07
CA GLN A 99 1.21 -8.71 4.78
C GLN A 99 1.74 -9.78 5.74
N LEU A 100 0.92 -10.76 6.11
CA LEU A 100 1.30 -11.89 6.96
C LEU A 100 1.77 -13.10 6.14
N ASP A 101 1.80 -13.00 4.82
CA ASP A 101 2.34 -14.06 3.97
C ASP A 101 3.82 -14.29 4.26
N SER A 102 4.19 -15.54 4.47
CA SER A 102 5.55 -15.94 4.82
C SER A 102 6.57 -15.62 3.72
N ALA A 103 6.16 -15.69 2.44
CA ALA A 103 7.02 -15.35 1.32
C ALA A 103 7.27 -13.84 1.26
N ALA A 104 6.25 -13.01 1.50
CA ALA A 104 6.39 -11.56 1.58
C ALA A 104 7.29 -11.11 2.73
N ILE A 105 7.16 -11.75 3.91
CA ILE A 105 8.02 -11.50 5.07
C ILE A 105 9.47 -11.89 4.77
N ALA A 106 9.69 -13.11 4.24
CA ALA A 106 11.04 -13.59 3.91
C ALA A 106 11.71 -12.72 2.84
N LYS A 107 10.94 -12.23 1.86
CA LYS A 107 11.43 -11.29 0.85
C LYS A 107 11.89 -9.98 1.50
N ASN A 108 11.07 -9.36 2.36
CA ASN A 108 11.44 -8.14 3.07
C ASN A 108 12.70 -8.32 3.94
N ASP A 109 12.85 -9.48 4.58
CA ASP A 109 14.03 -9.79 5.41
C ASP A 109 15.30 -9.92 4.55
N ALA A 110 15.21 -10.57 3.38
CA ALA A 110 16.33 -10.67 2.42
C ALA A 110 16.71 -9.29 1.88
N GLU A 111 15.74 -8.48 1.48
CA GLU A 111 15.95 -7.10 1.02
C GLU A 111 16.57 -6.23 2.11
N LYS A 112 16.10 -6.35 3.35
CA LYS A 112 16.65 -5.64 4.52
C LYS A 112 18.13 -5.94 4.70
N GLN A 113 18.52 -7.20 4.64
CA GLN A 113 19.91 -7.62 4.77
C GLN A 113 20.77 -7.04 3.65
N GLN A 114 20.38 -7.22 2.39
CA GLN A 114 21.12 -6.74 1.22
C GLN A 114 21.32 -5.21 1.26
N VAL A 115 20.25 -4.45 1.50
CA VAL A 115 20.35 -2.99 1.59
C VAL A 115 21.25 -2.54 2.75
N PHE A 116 21.18 -3.24 3.88
CA PHE A 116 22.03 -2.93 5.03
C PHE A 116 23.50 -3.20 4.73
N GLU A 117 23.83 -4.28 4.05
CA GLU A 117 25.21 -4.60 3.61
C GLU A 117 25.77 -3.52 2.67
N ILE A 118 24.97 -3.07 1.67
CA ILE A 118 25.38 -1.97 0.79
C ILE A 118 25.57 -0.68 1.59
N TYR A 119 24.66 -0.36 2.49
CA TYR A 119 24.78 0.80 3.37
C TYR A 119 26.10 0.76 4.16
N GLN A 120 26.50 -0.38 4.72
CA GLN A 120 27.76 -0.54 5.44
C GLN A 120 28.99 -0.38 4.53
N LYS A 121 28.95 -0.93 3.32
CA LYS A 121 30.00 -0.76 2.30
C LYS A 121 30.19 0.72 1.96
N LEU A 122 29.10 1.45 1.70
CA LEU A 122 29.14 2.87 1.39
C LEU A 122 29.64 3.72 2.56
N LEU A 123 29.35 3.35 3.81
CA LEU A 123 29.93 4.02 4.98
C LEU A 123 31.44 3.83 5.07
N LYS A 124 31.97 2.64 4.70
CA LYS A 124 33.40 2.37 4.60
C LYS A 124 34.01 3.21 3.46
N ASP A 125 33.39 3.21 2.29
CA ASP A 125 33.83 4.00 1.13
C ASP A 125 33.97 5.48 1.48
N ARG A 126 33.01 6.01 2.24
CA ARG A 126 33.02 7.41 2.66
C ARG A 126 34.25 7.80 3.47
N GLN A 127 34.86 6.84 4.18
CA GLN A 127 36.09 7.07 4.95
C GLN A 127 37.34 7.06 4.07
N GLU A 128 37.32 6.31 2.96
CA GLU A 128 38.45 6.13 2.05
C GLU A 128 38.49 7.13 0.89
N VAL A 129 37.34 7.77 0.61
CA VAL A 129 37.22 8.74 -0.48
C VAL A 129 37.76 10.10 -0.08
N ASN A 130 38.71 10.65 -0.88
CA ASN A 130 39.36 11.90 -0.65
C ASN A 130 38.89 13.04 -1.57
N ALA A 131 38.07 12.74 -2.58
CA ALA A 131 37.48 13.73 -3.48
C ALA A 131 36.00 13.42 -3.71
N ASN A 132 35.17 14.44 -3.92
CA ASN A 132 33.73 14.35 -4.17
C ASN A 132 32.97 13.49 -3.14
N PRO A 133 33.24 13.63 -1.83
CA PRO A 133 32.62 12.80 -0.79
C PRO A 133 31.11 13.00 -0.69
N GLU A 134 30.57 14.11 -1.16
CA GLU A 134 29.13 14.42 -1.19
C GLU A 134 28.33 13.43 -2.02
N ILE A 135 28.93 12.87 -3.07
CA ILE A 135 28.27 11.83 -3.90
C ILE A 135 28.04 10.57 -3.07
N ILE A 136 29.02 10.19 -2.27
CA ILE A 136 28.88 9.04 -1.38
C ILE A 136 27.86 9.35 -0.25
N ASP A 137 27.83 10.58 0.26
CA ASP A 137 26.85 10.99 1.26
C ASP A 137 25.41 10.87 0.71
N VAL A 138 25.17 11.17 -0.59
CA VAL A 138 23.88 10.99 -1.26
C VAL A 138 23.56 9.50 -1.43
N ALA A 139 24.51 8.68 -1.85
CA ALA A 139 24.34 7.23 -1.99
C ALA A 139 24.04 6.58 -0.62
N ILE A 140 24.72 6.98 0.44
CA ILE A 140 24.45 6.56 1.82
C ILE A 140 23.02 6.92 2.22
N LEU A 141 22.54 8.12 1.89
CA LEU A 141 21.16 8.54 2.15
C LEU A 141 20.16 7.64 1.40
N ALA A 142 20.43 7.34 0.12
CA ALA A 142 19.57 6.49 -0.70
C ALA A 142 19.48 5.06 -0.12
N ALA A 143 20.61 4.43 0.19
CA ALA A 143 20.66 3.10 0.81
C ALA A 143 19.98 3.09 2.19
N TYR A 144 20.25 4.12 3.02
CA TYR A 144 19.63 4.21 4.34
C TYR A 144 18.11 4.41 4.26
N ARG A 145 17.61 5.19 3.29
CA ARG A 145 16.18 5.34 3.04
C ARG A 145 15.52 4.00 2.65
N ALA A 146 16.15 3.24 1.75
CA ALA A 146 15.69 1.92 1.38
C ALA A 146 15.62 0.97 2.60
N TYR A 147 16.67 1.00 3.45
CA TYR A 147 16.68 0.25 4.71
C TYR A 147 15.52 0.65 5.64
N ILE A 148 15.21 1.93 5.78
CA ILE A 148 14.07 2.40 6.59
C ILE A 148 12.72 1.89 6.05
N VAL A 149 12.58 1.73 4.73
CA VAL A 149 11.36 1.14 4.15
C VAL A 149 11.18 -0.31 4.58
N THR A 150 12.25 -1.10 4.59
CA THR A 150 12.18 -2.50 5.06
C THR A 150 11.87 -2.59 6.56
N LEU A 151 12.43 -1.69 7.37
CA LEU A 151 12.09 -1.59 8.81
C LEU A 151 10.63 -1.19 9.03
N LYS A 152 10.09 -0.28 8.20
CA LYS A 152 8.67 0.09 8.26
C LYS A 152 7.76 -1.09 7.94
N ASN A 153 8.08 -1.87 6.91
CA ASN A 153 7.32 -3.06 6.55
C ASN A 153 7.35 -4.10 7.68
N GLU A 154 8.52 -4.34 8.27
CA GLU A 154 8.67 -5.24 9.42
C GLU A 154 7.86 -4.76 10.63
N LEU A 155 7.89 -3.47 10.92
CA LEU A 155 7.08 -2.87 12.00
C LEU A 155 5.57 -3.03 11.72
N ARG A 156 5.10 -2.80 10.49
CA ARG A 156 3.69 -3.01 10.11
C ARG A 156 3.24 -4.45 10.34
N VAL A 157 4.06 -5.41 9.93
CA VAL A 157 3.80 -6.85 10.15
C VAL A 157 3.64 -7.14 11.64
N ASN A 158 4.53 -6.60 12.48
CA ASN A 158 4.47 -6.85 13.92
C ASN A 158 3.32 -6.10 14.61
N LEU A 159 3.00 -4.88 14.20
CA LEU A 159 1.80 -4.17 14.66
C LEU A 159 0.54 -4.98 14.34
N TYR A 160 0.44 -5.52 13.13
CA TYR A 160 -0.71 -6.33 12.71
C TYR A 160 -0.79 -7.66 13.47
N LYS A 161 0.33 -8.38 13.62
CA LYS A 161 0.39 -9.61 14.45
C LYS A 161 -0.03 -9.35 15.88
N THR A 162 0.44 -8.24 16.46
CA THR A 162 0.10 -7.86 17.84
C THR A 162 -1.39 -7.52 17.97
N MET A 163 -1.97 -6.80 17.00
CA MET A 163 -3.41 -6.54 16.97
C MET A 163 -4.25 -7.82 16.92
N LEU A 164 -3.81 -8.82 16.15
CA LEU A 164 -4.50 -10.11 16.04
C LEU A 164 -4.30 -10.99 17.28
N ASN A 165 -3.13 -10.91 17.93
CA ASN A 165 -2.78 -11.69 19.12
C ASN A 165 -1.93 -10.87 20.09
N PRO A 166 -2.54 -10.04 20.97
CA PRO A 166 -1.85 -9.10 21.85
C PRO A 166 -1.26 -9.78 23.09
N THR A 167 -0.38 -10.76 22.92
CA THR A 167 0.38 -11.34 24.02
C THR A 167 1.40 -10.34 24.60
N ALA A 168 1.77 -10.49 25.86
CA ALA A 168 2.78 -9.63 26.48
C ALA A 168 4.12 -9.62 25.70
N GLU A 169 4.50 -10.75 25.11
CA GLU A 169 5.69 -10.88 24.27
C GLU A 169 5.57 -10.08 22.98
N ASN A 170 4.45 -10.23 22.22
CA ASN A 170 4.20 -9.49 21.00
C ASN A 170 4.14 -7.98 21.24
N VAL A 171 3.50 -7.57 22.35
CA VAL A 171 3.40 -6.16 22.74
C VAL A 171 4.78 -5.59 23.03
N ALA A 172 5.60 -6.27 23.86
CA ALA A 172 6.95 -5.82 24.20
C ALA A 172 7.87 -5.74 22.96
N LEU A 173 7.82 -6.77 22.10
CA LEU A 173 8.57 -6.79 20.83
C LEU A 173 8.20 -5.58 19.97
N THR A 174 6.91 -5.38 19.72
CA THR A 174 6.42 -4.31 18.85
C THR A 174 6.72 -2.91 19.40
N GLN A 175 6.63 -2.73 20.71
CA GLN A 175 7.02 -1.46 21.37
C GLN A 175 8.51 -1.16 21.21
N ASN A 176 9.37 -2.18 21.38
CA ASN A 176 10.82 -2.04 21.16
C ASN A 176 11.14 -1.71 19.70
N MET A 177 10.52 -2.41 18.76
CA MET A 177 10.68 -2.13 17.33
C MET A 177 10.20 -0.72 16.96
N SER A 178 9.10 -0.26 17.55
CA SER A 178 8.61 1.11 17.36
C SER A 178 9.62 2.15 17.81
N ALA A 179 10.25 1.97 18.96
CA ALA A 179 11.31 2.86 19.46
C ALA A 179 12.52 2.87 18.53
N GLN A 180 13.03 1.70 18.13
CA GLN A 180 14.15 1.58 17.20
C GLN A 180 13.85 2.21 15.82
N PHE A 181 12.63 2.02 15.32
CA PHE A 181 12.20 2.63 14.08
C PHE A 181 12.16 4.17 14.17
N LEU A 182 11.65 4.74 15.26
CA LEU A 182 11.63 6.18 15.50
C LEU A 182 13.03 6.78 15.51
N ASP A 183 13.99 6.14 16.18
CA ASP A 183 15.39 6.57 16.20
C ASP A 183 15.99 6.54 14.78
N SER A 184 15.73 5.48 14.04
CA SER A 184 16.19 5.31 12.66
C SER A 184 15.59 6.35 11.72
N LEU A 185 14.29 6.63 11.85
CA LEU A 185 13.58 7.63 11.07
C LEU A 185 14.11 9.05 11.37
N HIS A 186 14.42 9.34 12.63
CA HIS A 186 15.03 10.60 13.03
C HIS A 186 16.42 10.79 12.41
N CYS A 187 17.23 9.73 12.38
CA CYS A 187 18.52 9.73 11.68
C CYS A 187 18.35 9.95 10.17
N LEU A 188 17.35 9.31 9.54
CA LEU A 188 17.03 9.54 8.13
C LEU A 188 16.69 11.01 7.87
N LYS A 189 15.80 11.59 8.67
CA LYS A 189 15.42 13.01 8.55
C LYS A 189 16.62 13.94 8.63
N LYS A 190 17.54 13.72 9.58
CA LYS A 190 18.77 14.53 9.70
C LYS A 190 19.67 14.42 8.47
N ARG A 191 19.87 13.19 7.95
CA ARG A 191 20.66 12.96 6.74
C ARG A 191 20.03 13.62 5.51
N PHE A 192 18.70 13.49 5.38
CA PHE A 192 17.94 14.11 4.29
C PHE A 192 18.08 15.64 4.31
N VAL A 193 17.92 16.29 5.47
CA VAL A 193 18.06 17.74 5.62
C VAL A 193 19.47 18.18 5.20
N LYS A 194 20.50 17.47 5.67
CA LYS A 194 21.89 17.77 5.30
C LYS A 194 22.11 17.69 3.79
N ALA A 195 21.66 16.60 3.15
CA ALA A 195 21.82 16.42 1.71
C ALA A 195 21.01 17.46 0.91
N TRP A 196 19.80 17.78 1.35
CA TRP A 196 18.97 18.79 0.70
C TRP A 196 19.63 20.17 0.73
N ASP A 197 20.17 20.58 1.87
CA ASP A 197 20.80 21.89 2.04
C ASP A 197 22.11 22.03 1.27
N MET A 198 22.74 20.92 0.85
CA MET A 198 23.92 20.91 -0.02
C MET A 198 23.58 21.15 -1.49
N GLU A 199 22.43 20.61 -1.97
CA GLU A 199 22.08 20.62 -3.40
C GLU A 199 20.99 21.63 -3.77
N SER A 200 20.17 22.02 -2.81
CA SER A 200 18.94 22.77 -3.07
C SER A 200 18.76 23.93 -2.09
N ARG A 201 17.95 24.91 -2.51
CA ARG A 201 17.46 25.92 -1.58
C ARG A 201 16.50 25.28 -0.59
N SER A 202 16.35 25.85 0.61
CA SER A 202 15.47 25.37 1.69
C SER A 202 13.97 25.34 1.32
N TYR A 203 13.59 25.87 0.16
CA TYR A 203 12.24 25.79 -0.40
C TYR A 203 11.79 24.33 -0.55
N TYR A 204 10.56 24.04 -0.17
CA TYR A 204 9.92 22.73 -0.25
C TYR A 204 10.57 21.61 0.58
N ARG A 205 11.67 21.86 1.32
CA ARG A 205 12.26 20.85 2.20
C ARG A 205 11.25 20.30 3.21
N ASN A 206 10.41 21.18 3.76
CA ASN A 206 9.35 20.82 4.70
C ASN A 206 8.32 19.87 4.11
N VAL A 207 8.02 19.94 2.82
CA VAL A 207 7.11 18.99 2.15
C VAL A 207 7.55 17.53 2.35
N PHE A 208 8.84 17.29 2.43
CA PHE A 208 9.41 15.97 2.67
C PHE A 208 9.59 15.67 4.15
N THR A 209 10.08 16.64 4.94
CA THR A 209 10.30 16.43 6.38
C THR A 209 9.00 16.24 7.15
N ASP A 210 7.93 16.94 6.77
CA ASP A 210 6.60 16.79 7.37
C ASP A 210 6.03 15.35 7.19
N ARG A 211 6.44 14.66 6.13
CA ARG A 211 6.07 13.26 5.91
C ARG A 211 6.74 12.32 6.91
N TYR A 212 8.03 12.55 7.21
CA TYR A 212 8.73 11.81 8.26
C TYR A 212 8.12 12.07 9.64
N ASP A 213 7.75 13.33 9.92
CA ASP A 213 7.08 13.69 11.17
C ASP A 213 5.70 13.05 11.29
N LYS A 214 4.95 12.94 10.18
CA LYS A 214 3.68 12.22 10.14
C LYS A 214 3.87 10.75 10.48
N ILE A 215 4.85 10.07 9.85
CA ILE A 215 5.14 8.66 10.14
C ILE A 215 5.52 8.49 11.61
N ALA A 216 6.39 9.37 12.15
CA ALA A 216 6.76 9.33 13.56
C ALA A 216 5.52 9.49 14.46
N LYS A 217 4.63 10.41 14.13
CA LYS A 217 3.36 10.62 14.85
C LYS A 217 2.46 9.38 14.80
N ASP A 218 2.36 8.72 13.64
CA ASP A 218 1.57 7.49 13.48
C ASP A 218 2.13 6.36 14.36
N VAL A 219 3.48 6.22 14.44
CA VAL A 219 4.12 5.23 15.34
C VAL A 219 3.84 5.54 16.79
N LEU A 220 4.01 6.79 17.22
CA LEU A 220 3.78 7.22 18.60
C LEU A 220 2.32 7.00 19.03
N ASN A 221 1.39 7.18 18.13
CA ASN A 221 -0.05 7.09 18.41
C ASN A 221 -0.66 5.73 18.05
N ALA A 222 0.15 4.76 17.58
CA ALA A 222 -0.35 3.46 17.13
C ALA A 222 -1.24 2.75 18.16
N GLY A 223 -0.91 2.87 19.46
CA GLY A 223 -1.71 2.29 20.53
C GLY A 223 -3.07 2.97 20.78
N ASN A 224 -3.25 4.23 20.33
CA ASN A 224 -4.50 4.99 20.50
C ASN A 224 -5.43 4.88 19.28
N TYR A 225 -4.96 4.20 18.23
CA TYR A 225 -5.76 3.98 17.03
C TYR A 225 -6.79 2.88 17.27
N VAL A 226 -8.06 3.15 16.99
CA VAL A 226 -9.15 2.19 17.10
C VAL A 226 -9.55 1.71 15.71
N PHE A 227 -9.42 0.42 15.46
CA PHE A 227 -9.88 -0.24 14.24
C PHE A 227 -11.37 -0.55 14.38
N ILE A 228 -12.17 -0.07 13.45
CA ILE A 228 -13.62 -0.28 13.40
C ILE A 228 -13.88 -1.30 12.28
N GLU A 229 -14.15 -2.55 12.67
CA GLU A 229 -14.39 -3.65 11.75
C GLU A 229 -15.87 -4.04 11.77
N THR A 230 -16.39 -4.48 10.63
CA THR A 230 -17.71 -5.10 10.54
C THR A 230 -17.53 -6.61 10.44
N THR A 231 -18.25 -7.37 11.24
CA THR A 231 -18.22 -8.83 11.24
C THR A 231 -19.62 -9.40 11.13
N LYS A 232 -19.73 -10.61 10.54
CA LYS A 232 -21.00 -11.32 10.45
C LYS A 232 -21.26 -12.09 11.73
N GLY A 233 -22.48 -11.95 12.26
CA GLY A 233 -22.98 -12.84 13.29
C GLY A 233 -23.30 -14.23 12.72
N GLN A 234 -23.48 -15.21 13.62
CA GLN A 234 -23.99 -16.51 13.23
C GLN A 234 -25.41 -16.35 12.68
N GLN A 235 -25.71 -17.08 11.62
CA GLN A 235 -27.04 -17.09 10.99
C GLN A 235 -28.08 -17.54 12.02
N THR A 236 -28.99 -16.64 12.40
CA THR A 236 -30.14 -17.00 13.22
C THR A 236 -31.30 -17.40 12.30
N THR A 237 -32.06 -18.42 12.67
CA THR A 237 -33.07 -19.11 11.82
C THR A 237 -34.19 -18.20 11.30
N ASP A 238 -34.41 -17.04 11.91
CA ASP A 238 -35.60 -16.23 11.61
C ASP A 238 -35.36 -14.82 11.03
N ASN A 239 -34.17 -14.20 11.21
CA ASN A 239 -33.97 -12.80 10.85
C ASN A 239 -32.76 -12.51 9.92
N GLY A 240 -32.21 -13.51 9.26
CA GLY A 240 -31.00 -13.31 8.44
C GLY A 240 -29.73 -13.20 9.27
N GLN A 241 -28.63 -12.91 8.60
CA GLN A 241 -27.32 -12.77 9.22
C GLN A 241 -27.19 -11.34 9.77
N GLN A 242 -26.99 -11.22 11.08
CA GLN A 242 -26.87 -9.91 11.73
C GLN A 242 -25.43 -9.38 11.56
N THR A 243 -25.28 -8.10 11.24
CA THR A 243 -23.96 -7.46 11.16
C THR A 243 -23.57 -6.88 12.50
N PHE A 244 -22.35 -7.18 12.94
CA PHE A 244 -21.77 -6.69 14.17
C PHE A 244 -20.62 -5.75 13.89
N VAL A 245 -20.47 -4.74 14.73
CA VAL A 245 -19.30 -3.87 14.78
C VAL A 245 -18.36 -4.37 15.87
N SER A 246 -17.11 -4.55 15.51
CA SER A 246 -16.02 -4.89 16.41
C SER A 246 -15.03 -3.74 16.47
N LEU A 247 -14.61 -3.38 17.68
CA LEU A 247 -13.61 -2.33 17.93
C LEU A 247 -12.36 -2.97 18.52
N LYS A 248 -11.19 -2.62 17.98
CA LYS A 248 -9.89 -3.16 18.41
C LYS A 248 -8.86 -2.07 18.51
N THR A 249 -7.93 -2.21 19.45
CA THR A 249 -6.66 -1.49 19.46
C THR A 249 -5.52 -2.47 19.23
N ILE A 250 -4.34 -1.97 18.88
CA ILE A 250 -3.18 -2.84 18.61
C ILE A 250 -2.76 -3.61 19.85
N PHE A 251 -2.74 -2.94 21.02
CA PHE A 251 -2.19 -3.52 22.25
C PHE A 251 -3.25 -4.11 23.18
N ASN A 252 -4.54 -3.84 22.93
CA ASN A 252 -5.68 -4.30 23.73
C ASN A 252 -5.53 -4.05 25.25
N ASP A 253 -4.89 -2.95 25.61
CA ASP A 253 -4.52 -2.56 26.96
C ASP A 253 -5.31 -1.35 27.49
N ARG A 254 -6.37 -0.94 26.76
CA ARG A 254 -7.10 0.33 26.98
C ARG A 254 -8.58 0.18 26.81
N ASP A 255 -9.32 0.99 27.54
CA ASP A 255 -10.75 1.17 27.34
C ASP A 255 -10.99 1.94 26.03
N ILE A 256 -11.87 1.39 25.19
CA ILE A 256 -12.34 2.03 23.97
C ILE A 256 -13.69 2.69 24.26
N TYR A 257 -13.76 3.98 24.03
CA TYR A 257 -15.01 4.76 24.14
C TYR A 257 -15.57 4.98 22.74
N TYR A 258 -16.90 4.81 22.58
CA TYR A 258 -17.51 4.92 21.26
C TYR A 258 -18.91 5.52 21.28
N THR A 259 -19.32 6.04 20.10
CA THR A 259 -20.67 6.51 19.76
C THR A 259 -21.11 5.87 18.45
N ILE A 260 -22.43 5.85 18.19
CA ILE A 260 -23.02 5.29 16.96
C ILE A 260 -23.93 6.30 16.24
N ASP A 261 -23.97 7.54 16.72
CA ASP A 261 -24.77 8.63 16.20
C ASP A 261 -23.93 9.74 15.54
N GLY A 262 -22.62 9.49 15.40
CA GLY A 262 -21.66 10.44 14.82
C GLY A 262 -21.21 11.54 15.78
N SER A 263 -21.69 11.57 17.04
CA SER A 263 -21.14 12.46 18.06
C SER A 263 -19.70 12.08 18.42
N GLU A 264 -18.90 13.04 18.86
CA GLU A 264 -17.54 12.74 19.32
C GLU A 264 -17.54 12.01 20.66
N PRO A 265 -16.89 10.84 20.77
CA PRO A 265 -16.81 10.13 22.04
C PRO A 265 -15.97 10.90 23.06
N ASP A 266 -16.45 10.88 24.33
CA ASP A 266 -15.79 11.42 25.51
C ASP A 266 -15.69 10.36 26.62
N LYS A 267 -15.17 10.73 27.79
CA LYS A 267 -15.03 9.82 28.94
C LYS A 267 -16.38 9.37 29.55
N ASN A 268 -17.51 9.96 29.16
CA ASN A 268 -18.85 9.57 29.55
C ASN A 268 -19.55 8.71 28.49
N SER A 269 -18.92 8.55 27.32
CA SER A 269 -19.45 7.71 26.24
C SER A 269 -19.43 6.24 26.61
N LYS A 270 -20.12 5.40 25.83
CA LYS A 270 -20.14 3.95 26.07
C LYS A 270 -18.74 3.38 25.98
N VAL A 271 -18.40 2.52 26.94
CA VAL A 271 -17.19 1.71 26.90
C VAL A 271 -17.45 0.42 26.12
N TYR A 272 -16.56 0.08 25.22
CA TYR A 272 -16.65 -1.14 24.42
C TYR A 272 -16.32 -2.36 25.26
N THR A 273 -17.24 -3.31 25.34
CA THR A 273 -17.09 -4.57 26.08
C THR A 273 -17.15 -5.81 25.19
N GLY A 274 -17.44 -5.62 23.89
CA GLY A 274 -17.55 -6.70 22.90
C GLY A 274 -18.37 -6.29 21.69
N PRO A 275 -18.40 -7.12 20.61
CA PRO A 275 -19.10 -6.78 19.38
C PRO A 275 -20.58 -6.44 19.63
N PHE A 276 -21.07 -5.40 18.97
CA PHE A 276 -22.45 -4.96 19.05
C PHE A 276 -23.13 -4.96 17.67
N ALA A 277 -24.40 -5.32 17.65
CA ALA A 277 -25.18 -5.38 16.44
C ALA A 277 -25.59 -3.99 15.94
N ILE A 278 -25.66 -3.83 14.62
CA ILE A 278 -26.26 -2.67 13.96
C ILE A 278 -27.56 -3.06 13.27
N GLU A 279 -28.58 -2.21 13.36
CA GLU A 279 -29.91 -2.39 12.80
C GLU A 279 -30.31 -1.28 11.82
N ARG A 280 -29.45 -0.29 11.65
CA ARG A 280 -29.62 0.85 10.75
C ARG A 280 -28.28 1.47 10.39
N SER A 281 -28.24 2.22 9.30
CA SER A 281 -27.05 3.00 8.93
C SER A 281 -26.64 3.93 10.08
N CYS A 282 -25.34 3.96 10.37
CA CYS A 282 -24.81 4.70 11.52
C CYS A 282 -23.38 5.21 11.23
N ILE A 283 -22.97 6.23 11.98
CA ILE A 283 -21.59 6.67 12.02
C ILE A 283 -21.01 6.21 13.37
N VAL A 284 -20.11 5.24 13.31
CA VAL A 284 -19.37 4.80 14.49
C VAL A 284 -18.14 5.69 14.65
N LYS A 285 -18.01 6.35 15.81
CA LYS A 285 -16.80 7.04 16.21
C LYS A 285 -16.24 6.38 17.46
N ALA A 286 -14.94 6.17 17.49
CA ALA A 286 -14.26 5.52 18.61
C ALA A 286 -12.92 6.17 18.92
N THR A 287 -12.55 6.17 20.20
CA THR A 287 -11.28 6.71 20.70
C THR A 287 -10.84 5.97 21.96
N CYS A 288 -9.53 6.06 22.25
CA CYS A 288 -8.98 5.75 23.56
C CYS A 288 -8.47 7.05 24.19
N PHE A 289 -8.44 7.08 25.53
CA PHE A 289 -7.86 8.20 26.27
C PHE A 289 -6.56 7.76 26.94
N GLU A 290 -5.47 8.44 26.61
CA GLU A 290 -4.18 8.28 27.26
C GLU A 290 -3.67 9.66 27.66
N ASP A 291 -3.19 9.76 28.89
CA ASP A 291 -2.61 11.02 29.36
C ASP A 291 -1.34 11.34 28.57
N ASN A 292 -1.20 12.60 28.16
CA ASN A 292 -0.06 13.14 27.39
C ASN A 292 0.05 12.69 25.91
N ARG A 293 -0.99 12.13 25.29
CA ARG A 293 -1.02 11.85 23.86
C ARG A 293 -2.19 12.51 23.16
N ASP A 294 -2.07 12.70 21.86
CA ASP A 294 -3.14 13.26 21.04
C ASP A 294 -4.37 12.32 21.07
N LYS A 295 -5.55 12.92 21.30
CA LYS A 295 -6.82 12.23 21.12
C LYS A 295 -6.99 11.93 19.64
N ILE A 296 -7.08 10.64 19.30
CA ILE A 296 -7.39 10.17 17.95
C ILE A 296 -8.81 9.68 17.94
N ILE A 297 -9.65 10.28 17.08
CA ILE A 297 -11.00 9.80 16.82
C ILE A 297 -10.98 9.06 15.50
N ASN A 298 -11.23 7.74 15.56
CA ASN A 298 -11.45 6.94 14.38
C ASN A 298 -12.95 6.92 14.07
N GLU A 299 -13.27 7.06 12.80
CA GLU A 299 -14.66 7.18 12.33
C GLU A 299 -14.88 6.22 11.17
N LYS A 300 -16.03 5.54 11.17
CA LYS A 300 -16.50 4.73 10.05
C LYS A 300 -17.99 4.91 9.88
N TYR A 301 -18.41 5.33 8.67
CA TYR A 301 -19.80 5.26 8.26
C TYR A 301 -20.12 3.83 7.84
N ILE A 302 -21.18 3.25 8.41
CA ILE A 302 -21.64 1.91 8.09
C ILE A 302 -23.03 2.04 7.49
N LEU A 303 -23.15 1.66 6.23
CA LEU A 303 -24.38 1.70 5.49
C LEU A 303 -25.13 0.37 5.64
N TYR A 304 -26.26 0.37 6.35
CA TYR A 304 -27.08 -0.84 6.53
C TYR A 304 -28.06 -1.02 5.37
N HIS A 305 -28.08 -2.21 4.77
CA HIS A 305 -28.95 -2.58 3.66
C HIS A 305 -29.21 -4.09 3.61
N LYS A 306 -30.20 -4.55 2.81
CA LYS A 306 -30.61 -5.95 2.72
C LYS A 306 -29.52 -6.92 2.30
N GLY A 307 -28.52 -6.49 1.56
CA GLY A 307 -27.42 -7.33 1.08
C GLY A 307 -26.42 -7.74 2.17
N MET A 308 -26.37 -6.99 3.29
CA MET A 308 -25.41 -7.26 4.36
C MET A 308 -25.62 -8.64 4.96
N GLY A 309 -24.51 -9.37 5.14
CA GLY A 309 -24.54 -10.72 5.68
C GLY A 309 -25.00 -11.80 4.69
N HIS A 310 -25.36 -11.44 3.47
CA HIS A 310 -25.85 -12.38 2.45
C HIS A 310 -24.81 -12.73 1.36
N PHE A 311 -23.54 -12.39 1.59
CA PHE A 311 -22.44 -12.81 0.73
C PHE A 311 -22.36 -14.33 0.64
N LYS A 312 -22.35 -14.86 -0.57
CA LYS A 312 -22.18 -16.28 -0.84
C LYS A 312 -20.79 -16.58 -1.40
N LYS A 313 -20.37 -15.82 -2.42
CA LYS A 313 -19.11 -16.05 -3.11
C LYS A 313 -18.71 -14.87 -3.97
N LEU A 314 -17.43 -14.59 -4.04
CA LEU A 314 -16.80 -13.77 -5.07
C LEU A 314 -16.07 -14.71 -6.04
N ASN A 315 -16.53 -14.77 -7.30
CA ASN A 315 -15.96 -15.67 -8.32
C ASN A 315 -14.69 -15.10 -8.96
N THR A 316 -14.44 -13.81 -8.78
CA THR A 316 -13.25 -13.08 -9.26
C THR A 316 -12.42 -12.62 -8.07
N VAL A 317 -11.10 -12.65 -8.19
CA VAL A 317 -10.21 -12.18 -7.11
C VAL A 317 -10.11 -10.66 -7.15
N ALA A 318 -10.55 -9.99 -6.09
CA ALA A 318 -10.29 -8.57 -5.88
C ALA A 318 -8.81 -8.35 -5.49
N GLY A 319 -8.24 -7.22 -5.89
CA GLY A 319 -6.82 -6.95 -5.67
C GLY A 319 -5.88 -7.93 -6.40
N ASN A 320 -6.33 -8.51 -7.53
CA ASN A 320 -5.62 -9.54 -8.29
C ASN A 320 -4.19 -9.16 -8.71
N TYR A 321 -3.92 -7.87 -8.90
CA TYR A 321 -2.59 -7.33 -9.22
C TYR A 321 -1.94 -6.63 -8.02
N ARG A 322 -2.76 -6.10 -7.11
CA ARG A 322 -2.36 -5.34 -5.92
C ARG A 322 -3.20 -5.79 -4.72
N PRO A 323 -2.68 -6.66 -3.85
CA PRO A 323 -3.43 -7.19 -2.70
C PRO A 323 -4.00 -6.12 -1.76
N GLU A 324 -3.36 -4.95 -1.68
CA GLU A 324 -3.85 -3.81 -0.92
C GLU A 324 -5.21 -3.27 -1.41
N TYR A 325 -5.64 -3.64 -2.61
CA TYR A 325 -6.94 -3.26 -3.18
C TYR A 325 -8.00 -4.36 -3.05
N SER A 326 -7.85 -5.26 -2.09
CA SER A 326 -8.83 -6.33 -1.84
C SER A 326 -10.07 -5.88 -1.04
N GLY A 327 -10.07 -4.66 -0.50
CA GLY A 327 -11.12 -4.19 0.42
C GLY A 327 -11.09 -4.88 1.79
N GLY A 328 -10.02 -5.65 2.09
CA GLY A 328 -9.82 -6.31 3.38
C GLY A 328 -10.50 -7.68 3.52
N SER A 329 -11.55 -7.99 2.75
CA SER A 329 -12.26 -9.28 2.77
C SER A 329 -12.96 -9.55 1.45
N GLU A 330 -13.31 -10.82 1.18
CA GLU A 330 -14.06 -11.20 -0.03
C GLU A 330 -15.48 -10.60 -0.07
N ASP A 331 -16.07 -10.36 1.09
CA ASP A 331 -17.41 -9.79 1.23
C ASP A 331 -17.41 -8.26 1.38
N ALA A 332 -16.31 -7.60 1.12
CA ALA A 332 -16.17 -6.15 1.29
C ALA A 332 -17.23 -5.34 0.53
N LEU A 333 -17.75 -5.84 -0.59
CA LEU A 333 -18.85 -5.20 -1.33
C LEU A 333 -20.22 -5.29 -0.66
N LEU A 334 -20.34 -5.97 0.50
CA LEU A 334 -21.60 -6.21 1.22
C LEU A 334 -21.42 -6.04 2.74
N ASN A 335 -20.42 -5.30 3.18
CA ASN A 335 -20.10 -5.13 4.59
C ASN A 335 -20.58 -3.80 5.19
N GLY A 336 -21.17 -2.93 4.37
CA GLY A 336 -21.66 -1.60 4.75
C GLY A 336 -20.58 -0.54 4.90
N ALA A 337 -19.33 -0.85 4.54
CA ALA A 337 -18.24 0.12 4.58
C ALA A 337 -18.19 0.92 3.28
N VAL A 338 -18.24 2.25 3.42
CA VAL A 338 -18.23 3.17 2.28
C VAL A 338 -16.83 3.76 2.11
N GLY A 339 -16.33 3.73 0.89
CA GLY A 339 -15.04 4.32 0.52
C GLY A 339 -15.09 5.85 0.43
N THR A 340 -13.94 6.47 0.60
CA THR A 340 -13.74 7.90 0.38
C THR A 340 -13.24 8.19 -1.03
N ASN A 341 -12.97 9.46 -1.37
CA ASN A 341 -12.31 9.82 -2.63
C ASN A 341 -10.86 9.32 -2.75
N ASN A 342 -10.37 8.60 -1.77
CA ASN A 342 -9.08 7.94 -1.79
C ASN A 342 -9.27 6.42 -2.00
N TYR A 343 -9.06 5.92 -3.21
CA TYR A 343 -9.19 4.49 -3.53
C TYR A 343 -8.20 3.58 -2.76
N LYS A 344 -7.28 4.18 -1.96
CA LYS A 344 -6.33 3.49 -1.08
C LYS A 344 -6.74 3.50 0.38
N ASP A 345 -7.99 3.84 0.70
CA ASP A 345 -8.47 3.93 2.09
C ASP A 345 -8.82 2.58 2.73
N GLY A 346 -8.67 1.49 1.97
CA GLY A 346 -8.92 0.11 2.42
C GLY A 346 -10.38 -0.33 2.29
N ASN A 347 -11.32 0.53 1.89
CA ASN A 347 -12.73 0.17 1.71
C ASN A 347 -13.10 -0.14 0.25
N TRP A 348 -12.18 0.05 -0.68
CA TRP A 348 -12.41 -0.19 -2.11
C TRP A 348 -11.90 -1.57 -2.52
N GLN A 349 -12.70 -2.33 -3.26
CA GLN A 349 -12.25 -3.51 -4.00
C GLN A 349 -11.88 -3.13 -5.43
N GLY A 350 -10.63 -3.41 -5.81
CA GLY A 350 -10.08 -3.15 -7.14
C GLY A 350 -9.96 -4.42 -7.99
N PHE A 351 -10.37 -4.34 -9.25
CA PHE A 351 -10.30 -5.41 -10.24
C PHE A 351 -9.48 -4.92 -11.43
N TYR A 352 -8.31 -5.53 -11.67
CA TYR A 352 -7.42 -5.15 -12.77
C TYR A 352 -7.67 -6.03 -13.99
N GLY A 353 -8.29 -5.45 -15.02
CA GLY A 353 -8.59 -6.13 -16.27
C GLY A 353 -9.61 -7.27 -16.15
N ASN A 354 -10.23 -7.48 -14.98
CA ASN A 354 -11.19 -8.53 -14.72
C ASN A 354 -12.57 -7.96 -14.39
N ASP A 355 -13.61 -8.72 -14.72
CA ASP A 355 -14.97 -8.44 -14.27
C ASP A 355 -15.10 -8.72 -12.76
N CYS A 356 -16.00 -8.03 -12.07
CA CYS A 356 -16.44 -8.44 -10.75
C CYS A 356 -17.63 -9.37 -10.90
N ASP A 357 -17.59 -10.51 -10.23
CA ASP A 357 -18.64 -11.54 -10.26
C ASP A 357 -18.96 -12.02 -8.84
N ILE A 358 -20.05 -11.52 -8.27
CA ILE A 358 -20.44 -11.76 -6.88
C ILE A 358 -21.80 -12.45 -6.78
N GLU A 359 -21.92 -13.38 -5.86
CA GLU A 359 -23.15 -14.13 -5.57
C GLU A 359 -23.62 -13.85 -4.14
N LEU A 360 -24.96 -13.65 -4.00
CA LEU A 360 -25.66 -13.46 -2.74
C LEU A 360 -26.64 -14.63 -2.51
N ASP A 361 -26.81 -15.04 -1.24
CA ASP A 361 -27.86 -15.96 -0.79
C ASP A 361 -28.66 -15.31 0.36
N PHE A 362 -29.88 -14.92 0.10
CA PHE A 362 -30.78 -14.34 1.10
C PHE A 362 -31.40 -15.37 2.06
N GLY A 363 -31.07 -16.68 1.88
CA GLY A 363 -31.65 -17.77 2.68
C GLY A 363 -33.12 -18.08 2.33
N LYS A 364 -33.87 -17.08 1.87
CA LYS A 364 -35.29 -17.16 1.43
C LYS A 364 -35.50 -16.26 0.21
N LYS A 365 -36.64 -16.37 -0.45
CA LYS A 365 -36.99 -15.42 -1.51
C LYS A 365 -37.15 -14.02 -0.92
N GLU A 366 -36.42 -13.06 -1.47
CA GLU A 366 -36.43 -11.66 -1.07
C GLU A 366 -36.84 -10.78 -2.26
N LYS A 367 -37.71 -9.83 -2.02
CA LYS A 367 -38.11 -8.81 -3.02
C LYS A 367 -37.11 -7.68 -3.00
N LEU A 368 -36.52 -7.40 -4.14
CA LEU A 368 -35.58 -6.33 -4.33
C LEU A 368 -36.19 -5.22 -5.21
N ASN A 369 -35.88 -3.96 -4.88
CA ASN A 369 -36.35 -2.81 -5.59
C ASN A 369 -35.24 -2.11 -6.35
N SER A 370 -34.08 -1.92 -5.71
CA SER A 370 -32.95 -1.25 -6.33
C SER A 370 -31.61 -1.82 -5.87
N LEU A 371 -30.59 -1.65 -6.72
CA LEU A 371 -29.19 -1.81 -6.38
C LEU A 371 -28.51 -0.47 -6.56
N LYS A 372 -27.79 0.01 -5.54
CA LYS A 372 -26.91 1.18 -5.67
C LYS A 372 -25.46 0.72 -5.55
N ILE A 373 -24.64 1.10 -6.50
CA ILE A 373 -23.22 0.70 -6.55
C ILE A 373 -22.40 1.97 -6.70
N ASN A 374 -21.44 2.15 -5.81
CA ASN A 374 -20.47 3.23 -5.93
C ASN A 374 -19.25 2.73 -6.70
N PHE A 375 -18.82 3.53 -7.64
CA PHE A 375 -17.58 3.39 -8.37
C PHE A 375 -16.70 4.60 -8.08
N ILE A 376 -15.39 4.41 -7.99
CA ILE A 376 -14.45 5.52 -8.06
C ILE A 376 -13.78 5.50 -9.42
N THR A 377 -13.58 6.68 -10.02
CA THR A 377 -12.89 6.83 -11.30
C THR A 377 -11.79 7.87 -11.19
N ASN A 378 -10.64 7.58 -11.78
CA ASN A 378 -9.52 8.47 -12.00
C ASN A 378 -8.74 7.97 -13.22
N PRO A 379 -9.09 8.42 -14.43
CA PRO A 379 -8.46 7.92 -15.67
C PRO A 379 -6.95 8.09 -15.71
N TYR A 380 -6.38 9.09 -15.02
CA TYR A 380 -4.93 9.31 -14.95
C TYR A 380 -4.21 8.28 -14.05
N ASP A 381 -4.93 7.65 -13.11
CA ASP A 381 -4.46 6.53 -12.30
C ASP A 381 -4.96 5.17 -12.84
N TRP A 382 -5.40 5.13 -14.11
CA TRP A 382 -5.89 3.95 -14.82
C TRP A 382 -7.23 3.41 -14.29
N ILE A 383 -7.96 4.18 -13.49
CA ILE A 383 -9.23 3.78 -12.87
C ILE A 383 -10.39 4.31 -13.71
N MET A 384 -11.20 3.41 -14.24
CA MET A 384 -12.23 3.74 -15.21
C MET A 384 -13.61 3.20 -14.81
N MET A 385 -14.66 3.83 -15.35
CA MET A 385 -16.03 3.36 -15.17
C MET A 385 -16.25 2.02 -15.90
N PRO A 386 -16.95 1.05 -15.29
CA PRO A 386 -17.29 -0.22 -15.92
C PRO A 386 -18.27 -0.02 -17.09
N LYS A 387 -18.34 -1.03 -17.96
CA LYS A 387 -19.22 -1.01 -19.13
C LYS A 387 -20.66 -1.27 -18.76
N ARG A 388 -20.90 -2.34 -18.00
CA ARG A 388 -22.24 -2.90 -17.79
C ARG A 388 -22.34 -3.56 -16.42
N VAL A 389 -23.54 -3.53 -15.86
CA VAL A 389 -23.93 -4.38 -14.74
C VAL A 389 -25.04 -5.32 -15.19
N SER A 390 -24.84 -6.63 -14.99
CA SER A 390 -25.82 -7.66 -15.29
C SER A 390 -26.26 -8.34 -14.01
N VAL A 391 -27.57 -8.40 -13.78
CA VAL A 391 -28.17 -9.00 -12.59
C VAL A 391 -28.85 -10.29 -12.99
N TYR A 392 -28.50 -11.37 -12.29
CA TYR A 392 -29.03 -12.70 -12.51
C TYR A 392 -29.74 -13.18 -11.24
N HIS A 393 -30.68 -14.10 -11.39
CA HIS A 393 -31.38 -14.71 -10.26
C HIS A 393 -31.41 -16.24 -10.39
N SER A 394 -31.59 -16.93 -9.25
CA SER A 394 -31.72 -18.39 -9.22
C SER A 394 -32.54 -18.83 -8.02
N ASP A 395 -33.30 -19.93 -8.19
CA ASP A 395 -34.01 -20.60 -7.08
C ASP A 395 -33.15 -21.64 -6.37
N ASN A 396 -32.10 -22.18 -7.02
CA ASN A 396 -31.25 -23.24 -6.48
C ASN A 396 -29.78 -22.88 -6.26
N GLY A 397 -29.37 -21.64 -6.66
CA GLY A 397 -28.00 -21.14 -6.52
C GLY A 397 -26.97 -21.86 -7.42
N ILE A 398 -27.42 -22.59 -8.44
CA ILE A 398 -26.58 -23.30 -9.41
C ILE A 398 -26.86 -22.79 -10.83
N HIS A 399 -28.14 -22.75 -11.23
CA HIS A 399 -28.56 -22.27 -12.54
C HIS A 399 -29.12 -20.87 -12.43
N TYR A 400 -28.39 -19.92 -12.97
CA TYR A 400 -28.73 -18.51 -12.97
C TYR A 400 -29.34 -18.08 -14.28
N GLN A 401 -30.43 -17.30 -14.23
CA GLN A 401 -31.09 -16.70 -15.38
C GLN A 401 -30.89 -15.18 -15.31
N LEU A 402 -30.62 -14.56 -16.47
CA LEU A 402 -30.50 -13.11 -16.55
C LEU A 402 -31.84 -12.45 -16.21
N PHE A 403 -31.84 -11.57 -15.21
CA PHE A 403 -32.96 -10.72 -14.91
C PHE A 403 -32.94 -9.44 -15.75
N ARG A 404 -31.82 -8.68 -15.67
CA ARG A 404 -31.64 -7.43 -16.41
C ARG A 404 -30.19 -7.04 -16.52
N SER A 405 -29.87 -6.31 -17.61
CA SER A 405 -28.53 -5.70 -17.80
C SER A 405 -28.69 -4.19 -17.97
N TYR A 406 -27.67 -3.44 -17.50
CA TYR A 406 -27.61 -2.00 -17.53
C TYR A 406 -26.28 -1.55 -18.11
N ASP A 407 -26.28 -0.81 -19.20
CA ASP A 407 -25.10 -0.11 -19.69
C ASP A 407 -24.88 1.11 -18.82
N ILE A 408 -23.77 1.19 -18.12
CA ILE A 408 -23.50 2.21 -17.10
C ILE A 408 -22.23 3.03 -17.39
N TYR A 409 -21.55 2.71 -18.47
CA TYR A 409 -20.36 3.46 -18.86
C TYR A 409 -20.73 4.93 -19.08
N GLU A 410 -19.91 5.78 -18.47
CA GLU A 410 -19.90 7.22 -18.76
C GLU A 410 -18.47 7.71 -18.69
N GLU A 411 -18.12 8.63 -19.57
CA GLU A 411 -16.85 9.32 -19.52
C GLU A 411 -16.92 10.40 -18.45
N VAL A 412 -16.05 10.29 -17.44
CA VAL A 412 -15.93 11.30 -16.39
C VAL A 412 -14.64 12.07 -16.64
N PRO A 413 -14.68 13.27 -17.20
CA PRO A 413 -13.51 14.07 -17.54
C PRO A 413 -12.94 14.71 -16.28
N THR A 414 -12.13 13.96 -15.55
CA THR A 414 -11.53 14.42 -14.30
C THR A 414 -10.09 13.96 -14.19
N SER A 415 -9.25 14.84 -13.63
CA SER A 415 -7.88 14.52 -13.21
C SER A 415 -7.78 14.17 -11.73
N ARG A 416 -8.92 14.01 -11.05
CA ARG A 416 -9.01 13.68 -9.63
C ARG A 416 -9.93 12.49 -9.42
N SER A 417 -9.69 11.74 -8.36
CA SER A 417 -10.59 10.67 -7.96
C SER A 417 -12.00 11.20 -7.70
N THR A 418 -12.99 10.62 -8.38
CA THR A 418 -14.40 11.03 -8.31
C THR A 418 -15.27 9.80 -8.07
N ILE A 419 -16.15 9.87 -7.07
CA ILE A 419 -17.12 8.80 -6.78
C ILE A 419 -18.34 9.00 -7.68
N VAL A 420 -18.74 7.93 -8.35
CA VAL A 420 -19.94 7.87 -9.20
C VAL A 420 -20.87 6.78 -8.67
N THR A 421 -22.07 7.16 -8.26
CA THR A 421 -23.09 6.20 -7.80
C THR A 421 -24.04 5.86 -8.94
N LYS A 422 -24.22 4.57 -9.21
CA LYS A 422 -25.24 4.06 -10.14
C LYS A 422 -26.37 3.41 -9.37
N THR A 423 -27.59 3.85 -9.65
CA THR A 423 -28.82 3.23 -9.11
C THR A 423 -29.50 2.45 -10.21
N LEU A 424 -29.69 1.16 -9.99
CA LEU A 424 -30.25 0.20 -10.93
C LEU A 424 -31.62 -0.26 -10.43
N ASP A 425 -32.65 -0.10 -11.26
CA ASP A 425 -34.01 -0.56 -10.94
C ASP A 425 -34.11 -2.06 -11.13
N VAL A 426 -34.18 -2.81 -10.02
CA VAL A 426 -34.43 -4.25 -10.02
C VAL A 426 -35.83 -4.61 -9.51
N SER A 427 -36.76 -3.67 -9.59
CA SER A 427 -38.15 -3.91 -9.21
C SER A 427 -38.74 -5.12 -9.93
N GLY A 428 -39.38 -6.00 -9.17
CA GLY A 428 -39.92 -7.26 -9.65
C GLY A 428 -38.98 -8.45 -9.48
N LEU A 429 -37.73 -8.24 -9.11
CA LEU A 429 -36.83 -9.34 -8.71
C LEU A 429 -37.29 -9.89 -7.35
N ASN A 430 -37.65 -11.17 -7.32
CA ASN A 430 -38.01 -11.89 -6.11
C ASN A 430 -37.32 -13.25 -6.13
N SER A 431 -36.19 -13.34 -5.48
CA SER A 431 -35.33 -14.55 -5.57
C SER A 431 -34.55 -14.75 -4.26
N ARG A 432 -34.17 -16.00 -4.02
CA ARG A 432 -33.27 -16.36 -2.94
C ARG A 432 -31.80 -16.07 -3.32
N PHE A 433 -31.42 -16.46 -4.53
CA PHE A 433 -30.04 -16.28 -4.99
C PHE A 433 -29.97 -15.19 -6.06
N VAL A 434 -29.04 -14.28 -5.88
CA VAL A 434 -28.77 -13.21 -6.84
C VAL A 434 -27.28 -13.24 -7.19
N ARG A 435 -26.96 -13.09 -8.49
CA ARG A 435 -25.58 -12.94 -8.97
C ARG A 435 -25.47 -11.63 -9.73
N ILE A 436 -24.43 -10.87 -9.44
CA ILE A 436 -24.18 -9.57 -10.06
C ILE A 436 -22.84 -9.66 -10.74
N ILE A 437 -22.82 -9.36 -12.05
CA ILE A 437 -21.60 -9.27 -12.84
C ILE A 437 -21.42 -7.83 -13.28
N VAL A 438 -20.26 -7.24 -12.96
CA VAL A 438 -19.88 -5.90 -13.38
C VAL A 438 -18.74 -6.05 -14.37
N GLU A 439 -19.01 -5.70 -15.63
CA GLU A 439 -18.07 -5.87 -16.73
C GLU A 439 -16.95 -4.81 -16.68
N THR A 440 -15.70 -5.27 -16.74
CA THR A 440 -14.51 -4.42 -16.76
C THR A 440 -14.58 -3.35 -17.84
N PRO A 441 -14.01 -2.14 -17.59
CA PRO A 441 -13.88 -1.12 -18.63
C PRO A 441 -13.06 -1.60 -19.84
N GLY A 442 -12.15 -2.55 -19.64
CA GLY A 442 -11.26 -3.10 -20.66
C GLY A 442 -9.92 -2.37 -20.70
N LEU A 443 -9.43 -2.07 -21.89
CA LEU A 443 -8.15 -1.41 -22.08
C LEU A 443 -8.28 0.12 -21.94
N ILE A 444 -7.22 0.74 -21.45
CA ILE A 444 -7.10 2.19 -21.34
C ILE A 444 -7.13 2.82 -22.74
N PRO A 445 -8.03 3.78 -23.00
CA PRO A 445 -8.17 4.40 -24.32
C PRO A 445 -7.00 5.30 -24.67
N GLN A 446 -6.87 5.60 -25.96
CA GLN A 446 -5.84 6.50 -26.49
C GLN A 446 -5.97 7.90 -25.87
N GLY A 447 -4.84 8.52 -25.55
CA GLY A 447 -4.77 9.86 -24.95
C GLY A 447 -4.66 9.87 -23.42
N LEU A 448 -4.77 8.72 -22.77
CA LEU A 448 -4.56 8.58 -21.33
C LEU A 448 -3.23 7.88 -21.01
N PRO A 449 -2.63 8.16 -19.83
CA PRO A 449 -1.45 7.44 -19.35
C PRO A 449 -1.73 5.93 -19.29
N GLY A 450 -0.78 5.12 -19.75
CA GLY A 450 -0.96 3.66 -19.77
C GLY A 450 -1.80 3.12 -20.93
N TYR A 451 -1.98 3.88 -22.00
CA TYR A 451 -2.70 3.43 -23.21
C TYR A 451 -2.47 1.96 -23.54
N ASN A 452 -3.55 1.26 -23.87
CA ASN A 452 -3.58 -0.16 -24.23
C ASN A 452 -3.20 -1.17 -23.13
N ASN A 453 -3.00 -0.74 -21.90
CA ASN A 453 -2.95 -1.66 -20.74
C ASN A 453 -4.37 -1.91 -20.20
N PRO A 454 -4.59 -3.02 -19.46
CA PRO A 454 -5.83 -3.21 -18.72
C PRO A 454 -6.06 -2.05 -17.74
N SER A 455 -7.31 -1.66 -17.58
CA SER A 455 -7.70 -0.65 -16.60
C SER A 455 -8.12 -1.29 -15.26
N TRP A 456 -8.11 -0.47 -14.23
CA TRP A 456 -8.72 -0.78 -12.94
C TRP A 456 -10.21 -0.43 -12.94
N MET A 457 -10.99 -1.25 -12.26
CA MET A 457 -12.34 -0.96 -11.81
C MET A 457 -12.37 -1.06 -10.29
N PHE A 458 -12.88 -0.03 -9.61
CA PHE A 458 -13.00 -0.01 -8.14
C PHE A 458 -14.45 0.17 -7.73
N MET A 459 -14.86 -0.64 -6.75
CA MET A 459 -16.18 -0.57 -6.10
C MET A 459 -16.01 -0.64 -4.59
N ASP A 460 -16.89 0.01 -3.81
CA ASP A 460 -16.89 -0.08 -2.34
C ASP A 460 -18.05 -0.92 -1.80
N GLU A 461 -19.26 -0.63 -2.20
CA GLU A 461 -20.45 -1.28 -1.65
C GLU A 461 -21.54 -1.49 -2.70
N ILE A 462 -22.23 -2.62 -2.62
CA ILE A 462 -23.45 -2.94 -3.38
C ILE A 462 -24.65 -2.89 -2.45
N VAL A 463 -25.28 -1.71 -2.38
CA VAL A 463 -26.44 -1.47 -1.54
C VAL A 463 -27.66 -2.13 -2.15
N VAL A 464 -28.28 -3.05 -1.44
CA VAL A 464 -29.48 -3.79 -1.85
C VAL A 464 -30.70 -3.25 -1.08
N GLU A 465 -31.70 -2.73 -1.81
CA GLU A 465 -32.95 -2.17 -1.25
C GLU A 465 -34.19 -3.00 -1.58
#